data_1e6c5845b8da6f7f30f3965a7a981846
#
_entry.id   1e6c5845b8da6f7f30f3965a7a981846
#
_cell.length_a   1.000
_cell.length_b   1.000
_cell.length_c   1.000
_cell.angle_alpha   90.00
_cell.angle_beta   90.00
_cell.angle_gamma   90.00
#
_symmetry.space_group_name_H-M   'P 1'
#
loop_
_entity.id
_entity.type
_entity.pdbx_description
1 polymer ?
#
loop_
_entity_poly.entity_id
_entity_poly.type
_entity_poly.pdbx_seq_one_letter_code
_entity_poly.pdbx_strand_id
1 'polypeptide(L)'
;LSVALATAWAAGHRRWSLLIAAWFVITPLAYALSPLAQETRTPLTLLGDALSNAAMFAAVLVLGEAVRSRQALDREHRLLLAEQERSERLLLNVLPAPIAARLKAGEGVIADAFPEVTVLFADIVDFTRRSRQVGPAQVVAALNELFSAFDRLAQRHGLEKIKTIGDAYMVAGGLPQPRPDHAEAIAEMALGIREEVARRADPSGQPLAVRIGIDTGPVEAGVIGTTKFSYDLWGDTVNTASRMESHGIAGCIQVTERTYQRLRDGYRFQRRGPIPIRGMGEMVTYFLVGRNR
;
A
#
# COMPACT_ATOMS: atom_id res chain seq x y z
N LEU A 1 -39.62 -29.48 1.30
CA LEU A 1 -40.17 -28.58 0.26
C LEU A 1 -40.32 -27.15 0.79
N SER A 2 -40.86 -26.95 2.00
CA SER A 2 -41.10 -25.62 2.61
C SER A 2 -39.81 -24.81 2.82
N VAL A 3 -38.70 -25.43 3.21
CA VAL A 3 -37.40 -24.78 3.41
C VAL A 3 -36.80 -24.34 2.07
N ALA A 4 -36.87 -25.20 1.03
CA ALA A 4 -36.37 -24.86 -0.31
C ALA A 4 -37.17 -23.72 -0.97
N LEU A 5 -38.48 -23.66 -0.70
CA LEU A 5 -39.37 -22.60 -1.18
C LEU A 5 -39.10 -21.26 -0.46
N ALA A 6 -38.83 -21.31 0.87
CA ALA A 6 -38.47 -20.13 1.64
C ALA A 6 -37.11 -19.54 1.20
N THR A 7 -36.12 -20.38 0.91
CA THR A 7 -34.81 -19.94 0.40
C THR A 7 -34.92 -19.37 -1.02
N ALA A 8 -35.72 -19.95 -1.89
CA ALA A 8 -35.98 -19.42 -3.24
C ALA A 8 -36.71 -18.06 -3.22
N TRP A 9 -37.63 -17.87 -2.27
CA TRP A 9 -38.31 -16.60 -2.06
C TRP A 9 -37.37 -15.51 -1.52
N ALA A 10 -36.50 -15.85 -0.56
CA ALA A 10 -35.49 -14.98 -0.02
C ALA A 10 -34.44 -14.52 -1.08
N ALA A 11 -34.20 -15.35 -2.11
CA ALA A 11 -33.32 -15.01 -3.23
C ALA A 11 -33.90 -13.99 -4.23
N GLY A 12 -35.06 -13.38 -3.94
CA GLY A 12 -35.61 -12.28 -4.73
C GLY A 12 -36.35 -12.68 -6.01
N HIS A 13 -36.66 -13.94 -6.18
CA HIS A 13 -37.40 -14.41 -7.35
C HIS A 13 -38.89 -14.16 -7.18
N ARG A 14 -39.38 -12.96 -7.56
CA ARG A 14 -40.82 -12.58 -7.50
C ARG A 14 -41.77 -13.62 -8.09
N ARG A 15 -41.36 -14.37 -9.09
CA ARG A 15 -42.17 -15.44 -9.70
C ARG A 15 -42.43 -16.62 -8.77
N TRP A 16 -41.44 -16.92 -7.88
CA TRP A 16 -41.59 -18.02 -6.92
C TRP A 16 -42.50 -17.65 -5.75
N SER A 17 -42.51 -16.38 -5.32
CA SER A 17 -43.45 -15.94 -4.28
C SER A 17 -44.93 -16.05 -4.71
N LEU A 18 -45.23 -15.80 -5.98
CA LEU A 18 -46.56 -16.01 -6.55
C LEU A 18 -46.94 -17.50 -6.63
N LEU A 19 -45.98 -18.37 -6.99
CA LEU A 19 -46.19 -19.82 -7.03
C LEU A 19 -46.42 -20.41 -5.63
N ILE A 20 -45.68 -19.92 -4.62
CA ILE A 20 -45.86 -20.30 -3.23
C ILE A 20 -47.23 -19.85 -2.73
N ALA A 21 -47.65 -18.61 -2.99
CA ALA A 21 -48.95 -18.11 -2.61
C ALA A 21 -50.09 -18.93 -3.32
N ALA A 22 -49.93 -19.22 -4.61
CA ALA A 22 -50.86 -20.02 -5.37
C ALA A 22 -50.94 -21.45 -4.81
N TRP A 23 -49.84 -22.07 -4.43
CA TRP A 23 -49.83 -23.41 -3.81
C TRP A 23 -50.61 -23.43 -2.49
N PHE A 24 -50.42 -22.43 -1.61
CA PHE A 24 -51.11 -22.35 -0.33
C PHE A 24 -52.63 -22.08 -0.47
N VAL A 25 -53.07 -21.50 -1.60
CA VAL A 25 -54.49 -21.29 -1.87
C VAL A 25 -55.10 -22.46 -2.64
N ILE A 26 -54.41 -22.99 -3.66
CA ILE A 26 -54.92 -24.01 -4.56
C ILE A 26 -54.99 -25.39 -3.88
N THR A 27 -53.99 -25.73 -3.05
CA THR A 27 -53.97 -27.05 -2.45
C THR A 27 -55.10 -27.29 -1.44
N PRO A 28 -55.40 -26.36 -0.50
CA PRO A 28 -56.57 -26.52 0.38
C PRO A 28 -57.89 -26.49 -0.38
N LEU A 29 -57.95 -25.65 -1.44
CA LEU A 29 -59.15 -25.54 -2.26
C LEU A 29 -59.42 -26.84 -3.07
N ALA A 30 -58.39 -27.39 -3.72
CA ALA A 30 -58.43 -28.64 -4.43
C ALA A 30 -58.79 -29.83 -3.51
N TYR A 31 -58.23 -29.82 -2.31
CA TYR A 31 -58.52 -30.81 -1.28
C TYR A 31 -59.96 -30.64 -0.75
N ALA A 32 -60.47 -29.42 -0.58
CA ALA A 32 -61.83 -29.11 -0.16
C ALA A 32 -62.88 -29.56 -1.16
N LEU A 33 -62.54 -29.54 -2.46
CA LEU A 33 -63.42 -29.91 -3.56
C LEU A 33 -63.37 -31.38 -3.93
N SER A 34 -62.47 -32.20 -3.30
CA SER A 34 -62.36 -33.60 -3.62
C SER A 34 -63.53 -34.41 -3.04
N PRO A 35 -64.11 -35.38 -3.80
CA PRO A 35 -65.22 -36.21 -3.34
C PRO A 35 -64.94 -36.97 -2.05
N LEU A 36 -63.67 -37.40 -1.83
CA LEU A 36 -63.22 -38.09 -0.63
C LEU A 36 -63.21 -37.23 0.65
N ALA A 37 -63.18 -35.91 0.49
CA ALA A 37 -63.18 -34.96 1.61
C ALA A 37 -64.60 -34.60 2.08
N GLN A 38 -65.64 -34.84 1.29
CA GLN A 38 -67.00 -34.45 1.62
C GLN A 38 -67.67 -35.37 2.64
N GLU A 39 -67.28 -36.64 2.72
CA GLU A 39 -67.90 -37.61 3.64
C GLU A 39 -67.50 -37.54 5.13
N THR A 40 -66.39 -36.86 5.48
CA THR A 40 -65.82 -36.92 6.86
C THR A 40 -65.54 -35.55 7.50
N ARG A 41 -65.91 -34.43 6.87
CA ARG A 41 -65.52 -33.11 7.38
C ARG A 41 -66.57 -32.49 8.30
N THR A 42 -66.14 -32.25 9.52
CA THR A 42 -66.83 -31.35 10.43
C THR A 42 -66.35 -29.90 10.23
N PRO A 43 -67.14 -28.86 10.55
CA PRO A 43 -66.68 -27.45 10.52
C PRO A 43 -65.41 -27.23 11.33
N LEU A 44 -65.17 -28.01 12.35
CA LEU A 44 -63.99 -27.94 13.22
C LEU A 44 -62.68 -28.38 12.51
N THR A 45 -62.76 -29.42 11.66
CA THR A 45 -61.57 -29.87 10.87
C THR A 45 -61.21 -28.88 9.79
N LEU A 46 -62.17 -28.25 9.14
CA LEU A 46 -61.94 -27.17 8.15
C LEU A 46 -61.29 -25.95 8.78
N LEU A 47 -61.69 -25.56 9.97
CA LEU A 47 -61.09 -24.45 10.71
C LEU A 47 -59.64 -24.81 11.15
N GLY A 48 -59.40 -26.02 11.58
CA GLY A 48 -58.04 -26.50 11.93
C GLY A 48 -57.07 -26.45 10.74
N ASP A 49 -57.50 -26.93 9.56
CA ASP A 49 -56.70 -26.88 8.33
C ASP A 49 -56.42 -25.45 7.89
N ALA A 50 -57.40 -24.53 7.96
CA ALA A 50 -57.22 -23.13 7.63
C ALA A 50 -56.22 -22.43 8.57
N LEU A 51 -56.34 -22.68 9.88
CA LEU A 51 -55.39 -22.12 10.86
C LEU A 51 -53.97 -22.69 10.69
N SER A 52 -53.81 -23.95 10.41
CA SER A 52 -52.54 -24.61 10.15
C SER A 52 -51.85 -23.99 8.90
N ASN A 53 -52.62 -23.84 7.81
CA ASN A 53 -52.07 -23.19 6.59
C ASN A 53 -51.71 -21.72 6.82
N ALA A 54 -52.52 -20.97 7.56
CA ALA A 54 -52.24 -19.58 7.89
C ALA A 54 -50.94 -19.45 8.76
N ALA A 55 -50.81 -20.32 9.74
CA ALA A 55 -49.62 -20.36 10.60
C ALA A 55 -48.36 -20.74 9.81
N MET A 56 -48.46 -21.69 8.87
CA MET A 56 -47.32 -22.08 8.01
C MET A 56 -46.95 -20.94 7.05
N PHE A 57 -47.93 -20.22 6.49
CA PHE A 57 -47.69 -19.07 5.63
C PHE A 57 -47.00 -17.95 6.43
N ALA A 58 -47.49 -17.63 7.61
CA ALA A 58 -46.86 -16.63 8.48
C ALA A 58 -45.40 -17.01 8.85
N ALA A 59 -45.13 -18.29 9.16
CA ALA A 59 -43.78 -18.76 9.43
C ALA A 59 -42.85 -18.62 8.23
N VAL A 60 -43.32 -18.89 7.01
CA VAL A 60 -42.55 -18.69 5.77
C VAL A 60 -42.24 -17.19 5.54
N LEU A 61 -43.20 -16.30 5.80
CA LEU A 61 -42.98 -14.87 5.70
C LEU A 61 -41.92 -14.36 6.71
N VAL A 62 -42.03 -14.76 7.97
CA VAL A 62 -41.10 -14.41 9.03
C VAL A 62 -39.70 -14.96 8.73
N LEU A 63 -39.60 -16.21 8.31
CA LEU A 63 -38.31 -16.80 7.94
C LEU A 63 -37.68 -16.10 6.74
N GLY A 64 -38.49 -15.80 5.73
CA GLY A 64 -38.02 -15.05 4.54
C GLY A 64 -37.53 -13.64 4.90
N GLU A 65 -38.19 -12.96 5.82
CA GLU A 65 -37.77 -11.63 6.30
C GLU A 65 -36.45 -11.75 7.10
N ALA A 66 -36.34 -12.74 7.97
CA ALA A 66 -35.12 -13.00 8.74
C ALA A 66 -33.92 -13.30 7.83
N VAL A 67 -34.11 -14.12 6.78
CA VAL A 67 -33.07 -14.40 5.79
C VAL A 67 -32.67 -13.15 5.02
N ARG A 68 -33.63 -12.32 4.59
CA ARG A 68 -33.33 -11.05 3.89
C ARG A 68 -32.56 -10.08 4.79
N SER A 69 -33.00 -9.92 6.03
CA SER A 69 -32.34 -9.06 7.02
C SER A 69 -30.90 -9.52 7.27
N ARG A 70 -30.68 -10.82 7.39
CA ARG A 70 -29.33 -11.39 7.56
C ARG A 70 -28.45 -11.18 6.33
N GLN A 71 -28.99 -11.36 5.13
CA GLN A 71 -28.26 -11.10 3.89
C GLN A 71 -27.93 -9.62 3.71
N ALA A 72 -28.81 -8.73 4.11
CA ALA A 72 -28.57 -7.28 4.10
C ALA A 72 -27.44 -6.92 5.08
N LEU A 73 -27.47 -7.44 6.30
CA LEU A 73 -26.42 -7.23 7.31
C LEU A 73 -25.06 -7.78 6.86
N ASP A 74 -25.04 -8.99 6.29
CA ASP A 74 -23.80 -9.59 5.76
C ASP A 74 -23.22 -8.79 4.59
N ARG A 75 -24.09 -8.17 3.79
CA ARG A 75 -23.67 -7.29 2.70
C ARG A 75 -23.05 -6.00 3.21
N GLU A 76 -23.73 -5.36 4.17
CA GLU A 76 -23.24 -4.14 4.81
C GLU A 76 -21.87 -4.39 5.50
N HIS A 77 -21.76 -5.47 6.25
CA HIS A 77 -20.50 -5.85 6.91
C HIS A 77 -19.35 -6.05 5.90
N ARG A 78 -19.60 -6.71 4.77
CA ARG A 78 -18.59 -6.88 3.70
C ARG A 78 -18.18 -5.55 3.08
N LEU A 79 -19.11 -4.62 2.89
CA LEU A 79 -18.80 -3.29 2.36
C LEU A 79 -17.94 -2.48 3.34
N LEU A 80 -18.26 -2.55 4.64
CA LEU A 80 -17.46 -1.89 5.68
C LEU A 80 -16.04 -2.45 5.75
N LEU A 81 -15.86 -3.77 5.71
CA LEU A 81 -14.55 -4.40 5.67
C LEU A 81 -13.73 -3.97 4.45
N ALA A 82 -14.34 -3.98 3.26
CA ALA A 82 -13.68 -3.56 2.04
C ALA A 82 -13.25 -2.08 2.07
N GLU A 83 -14.08 -1.21 2.66
CA GLU A 83 -13.75 0.22 2.83
C GLU A 83 -12.64 0.41 3.87
N GLN A 84 -12.66 -0.36 4.97
CA GLN A 84 -11.59 -0.35 5.96
C GLN A 84 -10.26 -0.80 5.36
N GLU A 85 -10.23 -1.89 4.60
CA GLU A 85 -9.03 -2.37 3.91
C GLU A 85 -8.50 -1.36 2.88
N ARG A 86 -9.41 -0.67 2.18
CA ARG A 86 -9.05 0.40 1.25
C ARG A 86 -8.40 1.58 1.96
N SER A 87 -9.02 2.04 3.05
CA SER A 87 -8.48 3.13 3.88
C SER A 87 -7.12 2.77 4.46
N GLU A 88 -6.94 1.53 4.93
CA GLU A 88 -5.67 1.05 5.46
C GLU A 88 -4.57 1.02 4.39
N ARG A 89 -4.86 0.52 3.20
CA ARG A 89 -3.91 0.55 2.07
C ARG A 89 -3.48 1.96 1.70
N LEU A 90 -4.40 2.92 1.70
CA LEU A 90 -4.07 4.33 1.43
C LEU A 90 -3.15 4.92 2.49
N LEU A 91 -3.36 4.59 3.77
CA LEU A 91 -2.49 5.02 4.86
C LEU A 91 -1.08 4.42 4.74
N LEU A 92 -0.98 3.14 4.40
CA LEU A 92 0.30 2.44 4.20
C LEU A 92 1.07 2.89 2.95
N ASN A 93 0.43 3.60 2.02
CA ASN A 93 1.11 4.27 0.92
C ASN A 93 1.81 5.58 1.34
N VAL A 94 1.51 6.10 2.53
CA VAL A 94 2.04 7.37 3.04
C VAL A 94 2.97 7.16 4.21
N LEU A 95 2.72 6.14 5.04
CA LEU A 95 3.46 5.88 6.28
C LEU A 95 3.92 4.43 6.36
N PRO A 96 5.12 4.15 6.92
CA PRO A 96 5.54 2.80 7.22
C PRO A 96 4.55 2.10 8.17
N ALA A 97 4.34 0.79 7.99
CA ALA A 97 3.35 0.04 8.74
C ALA A 97 3.47 0.15 10.28
N PRO A 98 4.67 0.08 10.90
CA PRO A 98 4.81 0.28 12.35
C PRO A 98 4.39 1.68 12.80
N ILE A 99 4.68 2.70 11.99
CA ILE A 99 4.33 4.10 12.30
C ILE A 99 2.81 4.32 12.16
N ALA A 100 2.20 3.77 11.12
CA ALA A 100 0.76 3.80 10.94
C ALA A 100 0.02 3.13 12.12
N ALA A 101 0.53 2.02 12.64
CA ALA A 101 -0.02 1.33 13.81
C ALA A 101 0.03 2.19 15.09
N ARG A 102 1.14 2.89 15.34
CA ARG A 102 1.30 3.81 16.48
C ARG A 102 0.35 5.00 16.39
N LEU A 103 0.19 5.58 15.21
CA LEU A 103 -0.80 6.66 14.99
C LEU A 103 -2.24 6.19 15.24
N LYS A 104 -2.60 5.01 14.76
CA LYS A 104 -3.92 4.41 15.02
C LYS A 104 -4.16 4.14 16.51
N ALA A 105 -3.11 3.83 17.25
CA ALA A 105 -3.17 3.67 18.70
C ALA A 105 -3.29 5.02 19.47
N GLY A 106 -3.29 6.15 18.77
CA GLY A 106 -3.46 7.47 19.38
C GLY A 106 -2.17 8.10 19.91
N GLU A 107 -0.99 7.61 19.49
CA GLU A 107 0.29 8.21 19.85
C GLU A 107 0.42 9.60 19.21
N GLY A 108 0.52 10.65 20.04
CA GLY A 108 0.41 12.03 19.56
C GLY A 108 1.68 12.55 18.86
N VAL A 109 2.85 12.18 19.36
CA VAL A 109 4.15 12.56 18.79
C VAL A 109 4.99 11.32 18.59
N ILE A 110 5.33 11.02 17.34
CA ILE A 110 6.23 9.92 16.99
C ILE A 110 7.59 10.50 16.63
N ALA A 111 8.59 10.24 17.47
CA ALA A 111 9.97 10.64 17.26
C ALA A 111 10.89 9.56 17.83
N ASP A 112 11.69 8.95 16.96
CA ASP A 112 12.58 7.84 17.30
C ASP A 112 14.02 8.17 16.89
N ALA A 113 14.99 7.82 17.73
CA ALA A 113 16.40 7.94 17.43
C ALA A 113 16.97 6.58 16.97
N PHE A 114 17.64 6.59 15.82
CA PHE A 114 18.31 5.43 15.25
C PHE A 114 19.80 5.68 15.24
N PRO A 115 20.61 4.87 15.95
CA PRO A 115 22.05 5.10 16.08
C PRO A 115 22.81 4.81 14.78
N GLU A 116 22.30 3.93 13.93
CA GLU A 116 22.92 3.54 12.67
C GLU A 116 21.88 3.34 11.58
N VAL A 117 21.90 4.25 10.61
CA VAL A 117 21.08 4.25 9.40
C VAL A 117 21.96 4.62 8.22
N THR A 118 21.70 4.07 7.06
CA THR A 118 22.32 4.54 5.82
C THR A 118 21.29 5.27 4.99
N VAL A 119 21.59 6.51 4.64
CA VAL A 119 20.73 7.40 3.85
C VAL A 119 21.31 7.57 2.45
N LEU A 120 20.47 7.48 1.44
CA LEU A 120 20.80 7.69 0.04
C LEU A 120 19.94 8.82 -0.53
N PHE A 121 20.61 9.73 -1.23
CA PHE A 121 19.98 10.67 -2.16
C PHE A 121 20.40 10.34 -3.59
N ALA A 122 19.44 10.35 -4.51
CA ALA A 122 19.69 10.18 -5.94
C ALA A 122 18.98 11.30 -6.70
N ASP A 123 19.70 12.07 -7.51
CA ASP A 123 19.21 13.21 -8.28
C ASP A 123 19.51 13.02 -9.78
N ILE A 124 18.56 13.40 -10.64
CA ILE A 124 18.70 13.26 -12.09
C ILE A 124 19.44 14.48 -12.64
N VAL A 125 20.58 14.21 -13.23
CA VAL A 125 21.47 15.28 -13.74
C VAL A 125 20.77 16.10 -14.83
N ASP A 126 20.77 17.44 -14.64
CA ASP A 126 20.21 18.41 -15.58
C ASP A 126 18.70 18.27 -15.88
N PHE A 127 17.96 17.52 -15.06
CA PHE A 127 16.53 17.25 -15.31
C PHE A 127 15.71 18.55 -15.39
N THR A 128 15.87 19.45 -14.45
CA THR A 128 15.17 20.75 -14.43
C THR A 128 15.42 21.58 -15.68
N ARG A 129 16.64 21.54 -16.24
CA ARG A 129 16.97 22.25 -17.46
C ARG A 129 16.34 21.60 -18.70
N ARG A 130 16.41 20.28 -18.78
CA ARG A 130 15.87 19.49 -19.90
C ARG A 130 14.35 19.50 -19.91
N SER A 131 13.71 19.47 -18.74
CA SER A 131 12.25 19.48 -18.61
C SER A 131 11.57 20.75 -19.13
N ARG A 132 12.32 21.89 -19.25
CA ARG A 132 11.78 23.13 -19.83
C ARG A 132 11.42 23.01 -21.31
N GLN A 133 11.93 22.01 -22.01
CA GLN A 133 11.69 21.79 -23.44
C GLN A 133 10.56 20.77 -23.71
N VAL A 134 9.97 20.23 -22.65
CA VAL A 134 8.92 19.18 -22.71
C VAL A 134 7.68 19.63 -21.98
N GLY A 135 6.52 19.12 -22.38
CA GLY A 135 5.26 19.47 -21.72
C GLY A 135 5.19 18.92 -20.28
N PRO A 136 4.49 19.61 -19.35
CA PRO A 136 4.42 19.20 -17.93
C PRO A 136 3.94 17.75 -17.71
N ALA A 137 2.99 17.28 -18.50
CA ALA A 137 2.47 15.92 -18.42
C ALA A 137 3.55 14.86 -18.76
N GLN A 138 4.41 15.15 -19.74
CA GLN A 138 5.51 14.26 -20.12
C GLN A 138 6.61 14.22 -19.06
N VAL A 139 6.89 15.35 -18.43
CA VAL A 139 7.83 15.46 -17.30
C VAL A 139 7.36 14.59 -16.13
N VAL A 140 6.09 14.74 -15.73
CA VAL A 140 5.49 13.95 -14.63
C VAL A 140 5.46 12.46 -14.98
N ALA A 141 5.12 12.10 -16.21
CA ALA A 141 5.09 10.70 -16.64
C ALA A 141 6.50 10.08 -16.59
N ALA A 142 7.53 10.76 -17.06
CA ALA A 142 8.92 10.29 -17.03
C ALA A 142 9.44 10.10 -15.59
N LEU A 143 9.18 11.07 -14.70
CA LEU A 143 9.52 10.96 -13.28
C LEU A 143 8.79 9.81 -12.61
N ASN A 144 7.49 9.67 -12.88
CA ASN A 144 6.69 8.59 -12.30
C ASN A 144 7.20 7.21 -12.72
N GLU A 145 7.55 7.03 -14.00
CA GLU A 145 8.13 5.78 -14.50
C GLU A 145 9.47 5.46 -13.81
N LEU A 146 10.35 6.47 -13.71
CA LEU A 146 11.67 6.31 -13.12
C LEU A 146 11.58 6.03 -11.62
N PHE A 147 10.81 6.81 -10.88
CA PHE A 147 10.65 6.64 -9.44
C PHE A 147 9.91 5.36 -9.09
N SER A 148 8.97 4.91 -9.93
CA SER A 148 8.36 3.58 -9.78
C SER A 148 9.38 2.45 -9.94
N ALA A 149 10.40 2.62 -10.78
CA ALA A 149 11.52 1.67 -10.86
C ALA A 149 12.39 1.70 -9.58
N PHE A 150 12.65 2.89 -9.04
CA PHE A 150 13.37 3.03 -7.76
C PHE A 150 12.58 2.48 -6.58
N ASP A 151 11.25 2.66 -6.56
CA ASP A 151 10.36 2.07 -5.56
C ASP A 151 10.45 0.53 -5.56
N ARG A 152 10.49 -0.09 -6.74
CA ARG A 152 10.71 -1.55 -6.86
C ARG A 152 12.08 -2.00 -6.36
N LEU A 153 13.12 -1.20 -6.56
CA LEU A 153 14.45 -1.47 -6.00
C LEU A 153 14.44 -1.35 -4.47
N ALA A 154 13.83 -0.29 -3.93
CA ALA A 154 13.70 -0.10 -2.48
C ALA A 154 12.96 -1.30 -1.83
N GLN A 155 11.83 -1.71 -2.39
CA GLN A 155 11.07 -2.88 -1.93
C GLN A 155 11.89 -4.18 -1.99
N ARG A 156 12.62 -4.40 -3.09
CA ARG A 156 13.46 -5.60 -3.27
C ARG A 156 14.55 -5.72 -2.20
N HIS A 157 15.10 -4.59 -1.78
CA HIS A 157 16.17 -4.55 -0.79
C HIS A 157 15.67 -4.29 0.64
N GLY A 158 14.34 -4.18 0.84
CA GLY A 158 13.72 -3.93 2.14
C GLY A 158 14.12 -2.58 2.73
N LEU A 159 14.14 -1.56 1.90
CA LEU A 159 14.51 -0.18 2.25
C LEU A 159 13.26 0.69 2.33
N GLU A 160 13.32 1.73 3.15
CA GLU A 160 12.23 2.68 3.33
C GLU A 160 12.43 3.90 2.43
N LYS A 161 11.49 4.10 1.50
CA LYS A 161 11.38 5.34 0.74
C LYS A 161 10.89 6.44 1.66
N ILE A 162 11.65 7.50 1.80
CA ILE A 162 11.26 8.63 2.66
C ILE A 162 10.41 9.63 1.87
N LYS A 163 10.96 10.19 0.80
CA LYS A 163 10.25 11.19 -0.04
C LYS A 163 10.94 11.40 -1.37
N THR A 164 10.28 12.15 -2.24
CA THR A 164 10.89 12.79 -3.40
C THR A 164 10.95 14.30 -3.20
N ILE A 165 12.02 14.92 -3.65
CA ILE A 165 12.24 16.38 -3.54
C ILE A 165 12.54 16.88 -4.95
N GLY A 166 11.49 17.31 -5.68
CA GLY A 166 11.64 17.61 -7.10
C GLY A 166 12.01 16.36 -7.91
N ASP A 167 13.18 16.37 -8.52
CA ASP A 167 13.83 15.28 -9.26
C ASP A 167 14.79 14.42 -8.42
N ALA A 168 14.88 14.69 -7.12
CA ALA A 168 15.65 13.88 -6.19
C ALA A 168 14.78 12.82 -5.46
N TYR A 169 15.37 11.64 -5.23
CA TYR A 169 14.77 10.52 -4.52
C TYR A 169 15.55 10.24 -3.24
N MET A 170 14.87 10.17 -2.11
CA MET A 170 15.46 9.89 -0.79
C MET A 170 14.98 8.55 -0.26
N VAL A 171 15.90 7.70 0.14
CA VAL A 171 15.64 6.36 0.71
C VAL A 171 16.60 6.10 1.86
N ALA A 172 16.18 5.28 2.82
CA ALA A 172 16.99 4.90 3.97
C ALA A 172 16.90 3.40 4.28
N GLY A 173 17.97 2.87 4.82
CA GLY A 173 18.08 1.51 5.34
C GLY A 173 18.41 1.52 6.83
N GLY A 174 17.77 0.63 7.61
CA GLY A 174 17.93 0.54 9.05
C GLY A 174 16.81 1.16 9.86
N LEU A 175 15.73 1.58 9.20
CA LEU A 175 14.52 2.11 9.81
C LEU A 175 13.27 1.70 9.00
N PRO A 176 12.05 1.76 9.55
CA PRO A 176 11.72 2.00 10.96
C PRO A 176 12.12 0.81 11.85
N GLN A 177 12.59 -0.28 11.26
CA GLN A 177 13.14 -1.43 11.96
C GLN A 177 14.65 -1.50 11.73
N PRO A 178 15.48 -1.52 12.79
CA PRO A 178 16.92 -1.67 12.66
C PRO A 178 17.28 -2.99 11.95
N ARG A 179 18.28 -2.93 11.07
CA ARG A 179 18.85 -4.10 10.38
C ARG A 179 20.37 -3.95 10.24
N PRO A 180 21.16 -5.02 10.42
CA PRO A 180 22.62 -4.92 10.41
C PRO A 180 23.20 -4.66 9.02
N ASP A 181 22.52 -5.11 7.95
CA ASP A 181 22.95 -5.02 6.55
C ASP A 181 22.38 -3.78 5.82
N HIS A 182 22.01 -2.73 6.57
CA HIS A 182 21.41 -1.52 6.01
C HIS A 182 22.32 -0.82 4.98
N ALA A 183 23.64 -0.82 5.20
CA ALA A 183 24.58 -0.17 4.30
C ALA A 183 24.75 -0.97 3.00
N GLU A 184 24.85 -2.28 3.08
CA GLU A 184 24.91 -3.20 1.94
C GLU A 184 23.64 -3.11 1.10
N ALA A 185 22.47 -3.11 1.73
CA ALA A 185 21.18 -2.98 1.03
C ALA A 185 21.09 -1.65 0.26
N ILE A 186 21.56 -0.54 0.85
CA ILE A 186 21.64 0.76 0.18
C ILE A 186 22.65 0.75 -0.96
N ALA A 187 23.82 0.12 -0.78
CA ALA A 187 24.83 0.00 -1.83
C ALA A 187 24.28 -0.76 -3.05
N GLU A 188 23.57 -1.87 -2.81
CA GLU A 188 22.92 -2.65 -3.86
C GLU A 188 21.86 -1.86 -4.61
N MET A 189 21.02 -1.13 -3.87
CA MET A 189 20.04 -0.24 -4.48
C MET A 189 20.70 0.85 -5.32
N ALA A 190 21.78 1.47 -4.82
CA ALA A 190 22.52 2.52 -5.52
C ALA A 190 23.09 2.02 -6.87
N LEU A 191 23.68 0.82 -6.85
CA LEU A 191 24.17 0.15 -8.06
C LEU A 191 23.02 -0.13 -9.04
N GLY A 192 21.89 -0.63 -8.54
CA GLY A 192 20.68 -0.86 -9.32
C GLY A 192 20.09 0.42 -9.93
N ILE A 193 20.03 1.51 -9.17
CA ILE A 193 19.58 2.84 -9.66
C ILE A 193 20.48 3.29 -10.81
N ARG A 194 21.80 3.23 -10.64
CA ARG A 194 22.76 3.63 -11.67
C ARG A 194 22.58 2.83 -12.97
N GLU A 195 22.38 1.53 -12.86
CA GLU A 195 22.13 0.66 -14.01
C GLU A 195 20.78 0.94 -14.68
N GLU A 196 19.73 1.17 -13.89
CA GLU A 196 18.39 1.44 -14.39
C GLU A 196 18.34 2.77 -15.14
N VAL A 197 19.02 3.81 -14.63
CA VAL A 197 19.10 5.12 -15.28
C VAL A 197 19.93 5.05 -16.55
N ALA A 198 21.04 4.33 -16.55
CA ALA A 198 21.92 4.18 -17.72
C ALA A 198 21.24 3.51 -18.95
N ARG A 199 20.15 2.78 -18.72
CA ARG A 199 19.35 2.16 -19.81
C ARG A 199 18.27 3.08 -20.36
N ARG A 200 18.11 4.28 -19.83
CA ARG A 200 17.01 5.19 -20.14
C ARG A 200 17.51 6.46 -20.82
N ALA A 201 16.61 7.02 -21.59
CA ALA A 201 16.77 8.35 -22.14
C ALA A 201 15.68 9.29 -21.58
N ASP A 202 15.94 10.57 -21.61
CA ASP A 202 14.94 11.59 -21.29
C ASP A 202 13.89 11.69 -22.44
N PRO A 203 12.79 12.44 -22.25
CA PRO A 203 11.76 12.60 -23.29
C PRO A 203 12.29 13.22 -24.61
N SER A 204 13.48 13.83 -24.60
CA SER A 204 14.15 14.34 -25.80
C SER A 204 15.07 13.31 -26.48
N GLY A 205 15.18 12.09 -25.92
CA GLY A 205 16.03 11.01 -26.44
C GLY A 205 17.49 11.08 -25.96
N GLN A 206 17.84 11.99 -25.04
CA GLN A 206 19.19 12.09 -24.50
C GLN A 206 19.42 11.12 -23.34
N PRO A 207 20.59 10.47 -23.23
CA PRO A 207 20.90 9.59 -22.11
C PRO A 207 20.71 10.27 -20.77
N LEU A 208 20.09 9.57 -19.83
CA LEU A 208 19.95 10.02 -18.45
C LEU A 208 21.22 9.67 -17.65
N ALA A 209 21.56 10.52 -16.72
CA ALA A 209 22.58 10.26 -15.70
C ALA A 209 22.02 10.63 -14.32
N VAL A 210 22.50 9.94 -13.29
CA VAL A 210 22.12 10.19 -11.90
C VAL A 210 23.35 10.51 -11.08
N ARG A 211 23.23 11.43 -10.11
CA ARG A 211 24.19 11.60 -9.03
C ARG A 211 23.61 10.90 -7.80
N ILE A 212 24.44 10.13 -7.11
CA ILE A 212 24.04 9.43 -5.90
C ILE A 212 25.01 9.78 -4.78
N GLY A 213 24.45 10.19 -3.64
CA GLY A 213 25.17 10.47 -2.41
C GLY A 213 24.71 9.58 -1.27
N ILE A 214 25.63 9.00 -0.52
CA ILE A 214 25.34 8.09 0.58
C ILE A 214 26.14 8.49 1.81
N ASP A 215 25.47 8.49 2.97
CA ASP A 215 26.14 8.54 4.27
C ASP A 215 25.51 7.56 5.27
N THR A 216 26.29 7.14 6.25
CA THR A 216 25.90 6.20 7.31
C THR A 216 26.16 6.84 8.67
N GLY A 217 25.18 6.79 9.57
CA GLY A 217 25.32 7.31 10.93
C GLY A 217 23.99 7.47 11.64
N PRO A 218 23.94 8.20 12.76
CA PRO A 218 22.73 8.40 13.53
C PRO A 218 21.75 9.32 12.79
N VAL A 219 20.44 9.02 12.94
CA VAL A 219 19.33 9.86 12.47
C VAL A 219 18.22 9.88 13.49
N GLU A 220 17.45 10.96 13.46
CA GLU A 220 16.16 11.06 14.12
C GLU A 220 15.07 10.89 13.05
N ALA A 221 14.06 10.08 13.34
CA ALA A 221 12.94 9.82 12.44
C ALA A 221 11.63 10.07 13.16
N GLY A 222 10.64 10.63 12.48
CA GLY A 222 9.37 10.91 13.12
C GLY A 222 8.29 11.36 12.16
N VAL A 223 7.10 11.57 12.72
CA VAL A 223 5.95 12.07 11.98
C VAL A 223 5.72 13.54 12.29
N ILE A 224 5.71 14.35 11.24
CA ILE A 224 5.38 15.78 11.32
C ILE A 224 4.04 16.05 10.66
N GLY A 225 3.32 17.01 11.22
CA GLY A 225 2.05 17.52 10.71
C GLY A 225 0.85 16.95 11.44
N THR A 226 -0.26 17.68 11.36
CA THR A 226 -1.55 17.30 11.96
C THR A 226 -2.60 16.98 10.91
N THR A 227 -2.46 17.53 9.70
CA THR A 227 -3.41 17.36 8.60
C THR A 227 -2.82 16.61 7.42
N LYS A 228 -1.52 16.76 7.18
CA LYS A 228 -0.76 16.02 6.17
C LYS A 228 0.43 15.39 6.87
N PHE A 229 0.26 14.17 7.32
CA PHE A 229 1.35 13.43 7.95
C PHE A 229 2.48 13.18 6.95
N SER A 230 3.72 13.38 7.41
CA SER A 230 4.93 13.03 6.70
C SER A 230 5.89 12.35 7.65
N TYR A 231 6.28 11.11 7.35
CA TYR A 231 7.38 10.44 8.02
C TYR A 231 8.68 10.94 7.40
N ASP A 232 9.53 11.54 8.18
CA ASP A 232 10.76 12.18 7.70
C ASP A 232 11.95 11.91 8.62
N LEU A 233 13.16 12.24 8.14
CA LEU A 233 14.43 12.03 8.82
C LEU A 233 15.16 13.34 9.03
N TRP A 234 15.84 13.45 10.17
CA TRP A 234 16.70 14.59 10.53
C TRP A 234 18.04 14.09 11.06
N GLY A 235 19.03 14.98 11.02
CA GLY A 235 20.36 14.77 11.57
C GLY A 235 21.49 15.02 10.56
N ASP A 236 22.72 15.01 11.07
CA ASP A 236 23.89 15.28 10.25
C ASP A 236 24.10 14.25 9.14
N THR A 237 23.71 12.99 9.38
CA THR A 237 23.78 11.92 8.37
C THR A 237 22.92 12.26 7.14
N VAL A 238 21.70 12.78 7.34
CA VAL A 238 20.81 13.19 6.25
C VAL A 238 21.42 14.34 5.45
N ASN A 239 21.91 15.37 6.16
CA ASN A 239 22.54 16.52 5.53
C ASN A 239 23.80 16.12 4.76
N THR A 240 24.62 15.24 5.34
CA THR A 240 25.85 14.74 4.71
C THR A 240 25.57 13.93 3.46
N ALA A 241 24.59 13.01 3.50
CA ALA A 241 24.17 12.24 2.32
C ALA A 241 23.69 13.16 1.16
N SER A 242 22.89 14.19 1.48
CA SER A 242 22.48 15.20 0.50
C SER A 242 23.68 15.98 -0.06
N ARG A 243 24.71 16.28 0.77
CA ARG A 243 25.95 16.94 0.29
C ARG A 243 26.79 15.99 -0.58
N MET A 244 26.83 14.69 -0.25
CA MET A 244 27.48 13.70 -1.11
C MET A 244 26.85 13.65 -2.49
N GLU A 245 25.53 13.75 -2.58
CA GLU A 245 24.82 13.85 -3.86
C GLU A 245 25.18 15.17 -4.59
N SER A 246 24.95 16.32 -3.97
CA SER A 246 25.06 17.63 -4.65
C SER A 246 26.49 17.99 -5.07
N HIS A 247 27.51 17.45 -4.38
CA HIS A 247 28.91 17.55 -4.77
C HIS A 247 29.40 16.33 -5.56
N GLY A 248 28.49 15.43 -5.95
CA GLY A 248 28.75 14.22 -6.72
C GLY A 248 29.07 14.50 -8.19
N ILE A 249 29.52 13.47 -8.89
CA ILE A 249 29.77 13.47 -10.33
C ILE A 249 28.68 12.67 -11.01
N ALA A 250 28.19 13.12 -12.16
CA ALA A 250 27.22 12.43 -12.98
C ALA A 250 27.63 10.96 -13.25
N GLY A 251 26.72 10.02 -13.04
CA GLY A 251 26.95 8.60 -13.20
C GLY A 251 27.72 7.92 -12.05
N CYS A 252 28.14 8.67 -11.02
CA CYS A 252 28.89 8.17 -9.88
C CYS A 252 28.04 8.07 -8.61
N ILE A 253 28.41 7.10 -7.75
CA ILE A 253 27.86 6.92 -6.42
C ILE A 253 28.92 7.37 -5.43
N GLN A 254 28.73 8.53 -4.81
CA GLN A 254 29.66 9.12 -3.86
C GLN A 254 29.28 8.78 -2.43
N VAL A 255 30.25 8.35 -1.64
CA VAL A 255 30.04 7.95 -0.25
C VAL A 255 31.07 8.63 0.67
N THR A 256 30.69 8.79 1.94
CA THR A 256 31.60 9.26 2.98
C THR A 256 32.60 8.19 3.42
N GLU A 257 33.60 8.58 4.17
CA GLU A 257 34.55 7.68 4.82
C GLU A 257 33.82 6.66 5.70
N ARG A 258 32.81 7.07 6.49
CA ARG A 258 32.04 6.18 7.37
C ARG A 258 31.36 5.05 6.58
N THR A 259 30.70 5.39 5.49
CA THR A 259 30.07 4.41 4.60
C THR A 259 31.10 3.52 3.92
N TYR A 260 32.25 4.08 3.47
CA TYR A 260 33.33 3.31 2.89
C TYR A 260 33.87 2.26 3.88
N GLN A 261 34.15 2.65 5.12
CA GLN A 261 34.70 1.72 6.13
C GLN A 261 33.78 0.54 6.39
N ARG A 262 32.47 0.74 6.31
CA ARG A 262 31.46 -0.31 6.51
C ARG A 262 31.37 -1.28 5.33
N LEU A 263 31.60 -0.79 4.11
CA LEU A 263 31.37 -1.53 2.87
C LEU A 263 32.64 -2.05 2.18
N ARG A 264 33.84 -1.63 2.61
CA ARG A 264 35.11 -1.86 1.89
C ARG A 264 35.45 -3.33 1.65
N ASP A 265 34.98 -4.22 2.50
CA ASP A 265 35.30 -5.65 2.40
C ASP A 265 34.43 -6.35 1.33
N GLY A 266 33.23 -5.85 1.09
CA GLY A 266 32.29 -6.40 0.10
C GLY A 266 32.26 -5.69 -1.25
N TYR A 267 32.79 -4.46 -1.32
CA TYR A 267 32.66 -3.59 -2.48
C TYR A 267 33.95 -2.95 -2.91
N ARG A 268 34.06 -2.64 -4.21
CA ARG A 268 35.17 -1.91 -4.79
C ARG A 268 34.92 -0.42 -4.75
N PHE A 269 35.90 0.32 -4.29
CA PHE A 269 35.88 1.77 -4.21
C PHE A 269 37.06 2.40 -4.94
N GLN A 270 36.82 3.60 -5.45
CA GLN A 270 37.86 4.50 -5.91
C GLN A 270 37.91 5.70 -4.94
N ARG A 271 39.06 5.97 -4.33
CA ARG A 271 39.21 7.14 -3.50
C ARG A 271 39.17 8.41 -4.36
N ARG A 272 38.22 9.31 -4.05
CA ARG A 272 38.16 10.64 -4.67
C ARG A 272 39.12 11.62 -4.01
N GLY A 273 39.34 11.46 -2.72
CA GLY A 273 40.15 12.36 -1.89
C GLY A 273 39.32 13.41 -1.16
N PRO A 274 40.00 14.38 -0.53
CA PRO A 274 39.35 15.47 0.16
C PRO A 274 38.70 16.43 -0.84
N ILE A 275 37.45 16.79 -0.57
CA ILE A 275 36.72 17.82 -1.30
C ILE A 275 36.10 18.82 -0.33
N PRO A 276 36.04 20.10 -0.68
CA PRO A 276 35.36 21.09 0.14
C PRO A 276 33.85 20.86 0.09
N ILE A 277 33.25 20.64 1.25
CA ILE A 277 31.80 20.49 1.42
C ILE A 277 31.25 21.74 2.09
N ARG A 278 30.30 22.41 1.44
CA ARG A 278 29.71 23.63 1.97
C ARG A 278 29.12 23.41 3.37
N GLY A 279 29.66 24.15 4.36
CA GLY A 279 29.22 24.10 5.76
C GLY A 279 29.81 22.96 6.59
N MET A 280 30.67 22.08 6.00
CA MET A 280 31.26 20.93 6.70
C MET A 280 32.80 20.86 6.60
N GLY A 281 33.41 21.79 5.85
CA GLY A 281 34.85 21.76 5.62
C GLY A 281 35.30 20.75 4.58
N GLU A 282 36.56 20.32 4.66
CA GLU A 282 37.10 19.27 3.78
C GLU A 282 36.70 17.88 4.28
N MET A 283 36.19 17.05 3.38
CA MET A 283 35.82 15.66 3.67
C MET A 283 36.46 14.71 2.66
N VAL A 284 37.06 13.64 3.14
CA VAL A 284 37.54 12.53 2.30
C VAL A 284 36.33 11.74 1.81
N THR A 285 36.25 11.53 0.50
CA THR A 285 35.14 10.83 -0.12
C THR A 285 35.61 9.74 -1.07
N TYR A 286 34.73 8.81 -1.37
CA TYR A 286 34.99 7.66 -2.21
C TYR A 286 33.85 7.48 -3.24
N PHE A 287 34.16 6.88 -4.37
CA PHE A 287 33.19 6.42 -5.34
C PHE A 287 32.99 4.91 -5.19
N LEU A 288 31.76 4.48 -4.95
CA LEU A 288 31.37 3.07 -5.03
C LEU A 288 31.30 2.63 -6.50
N VAL A 289 32.20 1.75 -6.89
CA VAL A 289 32.36 1.29 -8.29
C VAL A 289 31.51 0.06 -8.57
N GLY A 290 31.48 -0.90 -7.65
CA GLY A 290 30.75 -2.15 -7.76
C GLY A 290 31.08 -3.12 -6.65
N ARG A 291 30.58 -4.36 -6.75
CA ARG A 291 30.91 -5.44 -5.80
C ARG A 291 32.34 -5.94 -6.03
N ASN A 292 32.93 -6.46 -4.96
CA ASN A 292 34.11 -7.32 -5.11
C ASN A 292 33.69 -8.60 -5.87
N ARG A 293 34.56 -9.10 -6.72
CA ARG A 293 34.34 -10.38 -7.42
C ARG A 293 34.62 -11.55 -6.50
#